data_c21239e192fee5182875c82eadc4bfd2
#
_entry.id   c21239e192fee5182875c82eadc4bfd2
#
_cell.length_a   1.000
_cell.length_b   1.000
_cell.length_c   1.000
_cell.angle_alpha   90.00
_cell.angle_beta   90.00
_cell.angle_gamma   90.00
#
_symmetry.space_group_name_H-M   'P 1'
#
loop_
_entity.id
_entity.type
_entity.pdbx_description
1 polymer ?
#
loop_
_entity_poly.entity_id
_entity_poly.type
_entity_poly.pdbx_seq_one_letter_code
_entity_poly.pdbx_strand_id
1 'polypeptide(L)'
;MSAPRTIIIGAGIGGLTSAALLAAQGCDVTVVESAGHAGGKIRQDIVGGVAIDAGPTVFTKRPIFDAIFAACGASLDAYVRLTPANILARHAWGNDRLDLYADRDASENAIGEFAGADAARGFARFCADARRVHDCIDRPFMRSSRTSAPGLAWRIATQRPRDLFVMRPFESLWKVLGDYFPDPRLRQLFGRYATYTGASPFLAPSTLMLIAHVEAEGVWFVDGGLSALARGLELLARKNGAQFRYNATVDRILTDSDGVSGIGLASGEHIIGDTVILNGDSAALAGGMFGIRATRPYAPAQRSLSAMTFLGHVRAEGFALTHHNVFFSDDYRAEFDALGRGDLAADPTVYLCAQDRLDHSDIAGPERVQIIINAPANGDTHHYTDQEIDKCKTAMLNRLAASGLTLAGALQATTPTDFATRFPATGGALYGRASHGWAASFRRPGARTKLPGLYLAGGSTHPGAGVPMVALSGQLAAASIMKDHASTRSSRRGVTRGGMSTPSANAAVTG
;
A
#
# COMPACT_ATOMS: atom_id res chain seq x y z
N MET A 1 -3.00 35.70 8.29
CA MET A 1 -3.31 34.49 9.10
C MET A 1 -2.14 33.56 8.99
N SER A 2 -1.71 32.99 10.11
CA SER A 2 -0.66 31.96 10.17
C SER A 2 -1.03 30.75 9.31
N ALA A 3 -0.03 30.02 8.85
CA ALA A 3 -0.22 28.73 8.19
C ALA A 3 -0.98 27.77 9.13
N PRO A 4 -1.79 26.81 8.61
CA PRO A 4 -2.54 25.90 9.46
C PRO A 4 -1.59 24.99 10.24
N ARG A 5 -1.85 24.81 11.54
CA ARG A 5 -1.16 23.84 12.37
C ARG A 5 -1.73 22.47 12.07
N THR A 6 -0.94 21.63 11.43
CA THR A 6 -1.35 20.30 10.99
C THR A 6 -0.66 19.23 11.82
N ILE A 7 -1.44 18.36 12.46
CA ILE A 7 -0.94 17.21 13.19
C ILE A 7 -1.14 15.95 12.33
N ILE A 8 -0.10 15.12 12.22
CA ILE A 8 -0.16 13.86 11.49
C ILE A 8 0.04 12.71 12.47
N ILE A 9 -0.97 11.86 12.61
CA ILE A 9 -0.92 10.66 13.45
C ILE A 9 -0.37 9.50 12.62
N GLY A 10 0.85 9.08 12.91
CA GLY A 10 1.55 7.98 12.26
C GLY A 10 2.55 8.42 11.19
N ALA A 11 3.82 8.02 11.35
CA ALA A 11 4.93 8.29 10.44
C ALA A 11 5.12 7.19 9.36
N GLY A 12 4.04 6.56 8.88
CA GLY A 12 4.08 5.70 7.69
C GLY A 12 4.18 6.52 6.39
N ILE A 13 4.36 5.86 5.24
CA ILE A 13 4.59 6.54 3.94
C ILE A 13 3.54 7.61 3.61
N GLY A 14 2.25 7.37 3.88
CA GLY A 14 1.20 8.36 3.63
C GLY A 14 1.36 9.61 4.52
N GLY A 15 1.66 9.41 5.80
CA GLY A 15 1.92 10.49 6.75
C GLY A 15 3.19 11.27 6.40
N LEU A 16 4.29 10.58 6.09
CA LEU A 16 5.56 11.18 5.67
C LEU A 16 5.40 12.00 4.39
N THR A 17 4.68 11.48 3.40
CA THR A 17 4.38 12.20 2.15
C THR A 17 3.55 13.46 2.43
N SER A 18 2.50 13.35 3.27
CA SER A 18 1.70 14.50 3.67
C SER A 18 2.53 15.53 4.40
N ALA A 19 3.40 15.09 5.32
CA ALA A 19 4.28 15.96 6.10
C ALA A 19 5.22 16.76 5.20
N ALA A 20 5.93 16.08 4.29
CA ALA A 20 6.86 16.72 3.37
C ALA A 20 6.16 17.78 2.50
N LEU A 21 5.02 17.43 1.90
CA LEU A 21 4.28 18.32 1.00
C LEU A 21 3.66 19.52 1.73
N LEU A 22 3.10 19.33 2.92
CA LEU A 22 2.50 20.43 3.69
C LEU A 22 3.56 21.36 4.26
N ALA A 23 4.65 20.81 4.81
CA ALA A 23 5.76 21.61 5.30
C ALA A 23 6.42 22.44 4.18
N ALA A 24 6.61 21.85 2.98
CA ALA A 24 7.13 22.56 1.82
C ALA A 24 6.19 23.71 1.35
N GLN A 25 4.91 23.66 1.70
CA GLN A 25 3.94 24.73 1.44
C GLN A 25 3.82 25.72 2.63
N GLY A 26 4.69 25.63 3.62
CA GLY A 26 4.78 26.54 4.76
C GLY A 26 3.76 26.26 5.87
N CYS A 27 3.14 25.08 5.91
CA CYS A 27 2.32 24.66 7.04
C CYS A 27 3.20 24.33 8.27
N ASP A 28 2.68 24.62 9.47
CA ASP A 28 3.28 24.13 10.71
C ASP A 28 2.85 22.67 10.92
N VAL A 29 3.81 21.74 10.75
CA VAL A 29 3.53 20.30 10.72
C VAL A 29 4.21 19.60 11.88
N THR A 30 3.40 18.87 12.67
CA THR A 30 3.89 17.95 13.70
C THR A 30 3.44 16.54 13.40
N VAL A 31 4.39 15.62 13.22
CA VAL A 31 4.15 14.18 13.05
C VAL A 31 4.31 13.50 14.40
N VAL A 32 3.31 12.71 14.82
CA VAL A 32 3.30 11.98 16.09
C VAL A 32 3.25 10.49 15.78
N GLU A 33 4.25 9.74 16.27
CA GLU A 33 4.43 8.31 15.98
C GLU A 33 4.62 7.54 17.29
N SER A 34 3.90 6.43 17.42
CA SER A 34 3.97 5.55 18.59
C SER A 34 5.29 4.77 18.67
N ALA A 35 5.87 4.42 17.52
CA ALA A 35 7.17 3.76 17.45
C ALA A 35 8.33 4.75 17.66
N GLY A 36 9.53 4.21 17.88
CA GLY A 36 10.76 4.99 18.00
C GLY A 36 11.34 5.48 16.66
N HIS A 37 10.71 5.19 15.54
CA HIS A 37 11.20 5.51 14.19
C HIS A 37 10.06 5.64 13.18
N ALA A 38 10.33 6.32 12.07
CA ALA A 38 9.43 6.41 10.93
C ALA A 38 9.40 5.11 10.09
N GLY A 39 8.33 4.94 9.28
CA GLY A 39 8.20 3.87 8.29
C GLY A 39 6.87 3.12 8.38
N GLY A 40 6.31 2.96 9.57
CA GLY A 40 5.08 2.20 9.78
C GLY A 40 5.24 0.74 9.35
N LYS A 41 4.54 0.32 8.25
CA LYS A 41 4.68 -1.03 7.70
C LYS A 41 6.00 -1.24 6.93
N ILE A 42 6.69 -0.19 6.52
CA ILE A 42 8.08 -0.25 6.03
C ILE A 42 8.99 -0.16 7.25
N ARG A 43 9.46 -1.29 7.75
CA ARG A 43 10.27 -1.40 8.96
C ARG A 43 11.42 -2.36 8.75
N GLN A 44 12.38 -2.31 9.65
CA GLN A 44 13.43 -3.32 9.83
C GLN A 44 13.25 -3.99 11.19
N ASP A 45 13.47 -5.29 11.23
CA ASP A 45 13.58 -6.04 12.48
C ASP A 45 15.02 -6.57 12.59
N ILE A 46 15.55 -6.71 13.80
CA ILE A 46 16.90 -7.23 14.04
C ILE A 46 16.82 -8.71 14.28
N VAL A 47 17.47 -9.51 13.43
CA VAL A 47 17.53 -10.97 13.55
C VAL A 47 18.98 -11.39 13.57
N GLY A 48 19.42 -12.04 14.66
CA GLY A 48 20.81 -12.44 14.82
C GLY A 48 21.83 -11.29 14.77
N GLY A 49 21.43 -10.10 15.20
CA GLY A 49 22.26 -8.89 15.13
C GLY A 49 22.28 -8.17 13.77
N VAL A 50 21.53 -8.68 12.78
CA VAL A 50 21.48 -8.12 11.43
C VAL A 50 20.13 -7.44 11.20
N ALA A 51 20.14 -6.22 10.65
CA ALA A 51 18.92 -5.50 10.28
C ALA A 51 18.37 -6.04 8.96
N ILE A 52 17.12 -6.53 8.98
CA ILE A 52 16.42 -7.12 7.83
C ILE A 52 15.14 -6.33 7.59
N ASP A 53 14.89 -5.91 6.35
CA ASP A 53 13.60 -5.31 5.98
C ASP A 53 12.47 -6.32 6.20
N ALA A 54 11.42 -5.88 6.89
CA ALA A 54 10.32 -6.73 7.37
C ALA A 54 8.94 -6.23 6.90
N GLY A 55 8.92 -5.42 5.86
CA GLY A 55 7.73 -4.81 5.29
C GLY A 55 7.49 -5.19 3.83
N PRO A 56 6.93 -4.28 3.02
CA PRO A 56 6.85 -4.46 1.58
C PRO A 56 8.26 -4.56 0.97
N THR A 57 8.35 -5.29 -0.14
CA THR A 57 9.65 -5.65 -0.76
C THR A 57 9.84 -5.07 -2.15
N VAL A 58 8.76 -4.65 -2.83
CA VAL A 58 8.81 -4.23 -4.23
C VAL A 58 8.63 -2.72 -4.34
N PHE A 59 9.60 -2.04 -4.96
CA PHE A 59 9.51 -0.62 -5.30
C PHE A 59 9.14 -0.44 -6.77
N THR A 60 7.99 0.20 -7.01
CA THR A 60 7.46 0.49 -8.35
C THR A 60 6.99 1.94 -8.45
N LYS A 61 6.56 2.37 -9.64
CA LYS A 61 5.98 3.70 -9.86
C LYS A 61 6.89 4.84 -9.36
N ARG A 62 8.19 4.73 -9.60
CA ARG A 62 9.20 5.73 -9.26
C ARG A 62 8.75 7.17 -9.57
N PRO A 63 8.09 7.47 -10.72
CA PRO A 63 7.66 8.85 -11.03
C PRO A 63 6.74 9.50 -9.99
N ILE A 64 6.04 8.72 -9.15
CA ILE A 64 5.23 9.26 -8.05
C ILE A 64 6.15 9.89 -7.00
N PHE A 65 7.23 9.22 -6.65
CA PHE A 65 8.20 9.70 -5.67
C PHE A 65 9.05 10.83 -6.23
N ASP A 66 9.48 10.75 -7.50
CA ASP A 66 10.17 11.86 -8.18
C ASP A 66 9.33 13.15 -8.11
N ALA A 67 8.03 13.05 -8.35
CA ALA A 67 7.12 14.20 -8.27
C ALA A 67 6.95 14.73 -6.82
N ILE A 68 6.94 13.85 -5.80
CA ILE A 68 6.85 14.26 -4.38
C ILE A 68 8.11 15.02 -4.00
N PHE A 69 9.29 14.48 -4.30
CA PHE A 69 10.56 15.11 -3.97
C PHE A 69 10.73 16.44 -4.72
N ALA A 70 10.38 16.48 -6.01
CA ALA A 70 10.42 17.70 -6.82
C ALA A 70 9.47 18.79 -6.26
N ALA A 71 8.28 18.43 -5.83
CA ALA A 71 7.33 19.36 -5.20
C ALA A 71 7.86 19.96 -3.87
N CYS A 72 8.81 19.28 -3.25
CA CYS A 72 9.49 19.74 -2.04
C CYS A 72 10.88 20.37 -2.34
N GLY A 73 11.19 20.69 -3.59
CA GLY A 73 12.45 21.31 -3.99
C GLY A 73 13.68 20.40 -3.91
N ALA A 74 13.50 19.09 -4.11
CA ALA A 74 14.56 18.08 -4.00
C ALA A 74 14.47 17.05 -5.13
N SER A 75 15.52 16.23 -5.28
CA SER A 75 15.53 15.04 -6.15
C SER A 75 15.45 13.78 -5.31
N LEU A 76 14.69 12.77 -5.74
CA LEU A 76 14.63 11.46 -5.09
C LEU A 76 16.03 10.83 -4.99
N ASP A 77 16.83 10.91 -6.05
CA ASP A 77 18.18 10.30 -6.12
C ASP A 77 19.19 10.92 -5.12
N ALA A 78 18.90 12.13 -4.59
CA ALA A 78 19.72 12.73 -3.53
C ALA A 78 19.47 12.10 -2.14
N TYR A 79 18.40 11.32 -1.98
CA TYR A 79 18.00 10.73 -0.71
C TYR A 79 17.98 9.20 -0.75
N VAL A 80 17.69 8.61 -1.90
CA VAL A 80 17.50 7.18 -2.07
C VAL A 80 18.16 6.71 -3.35
N ARG A 81 19.11 5.80 -3.24
CA ARG A 81 19.76 5.18 -4.39
C ARG A 81 18.88 4.04 -4.91
N LEU A 82 18.57 4.07 -6.20
CA LEU A 82 17.72 3.09 -6.88
C LEU A 82 18.48 2.45 -8.04
N THR A 83 18.47 1.13 -8.10
CA THR A 83 19.00 0.34 -9.21
C THR A 83 17.83 -0.35 -9.92
N PRO A 84 17.64 -0.21 -11.24
CA PRO A 84 16.59 -0.90 -11.97
C PRO A 84 16.84 -2.41 -11.92
N ALA A 85 15.76 -3.19 -11.70
CA ALA A 85 15.79 -4.64 -11.79
C ALA A 85 15.73 -5.07 -13.26
N ASN A 86 16.53 -6.05 -13.65
CA ASN A 86 16.40 -6.70 -14.95
C ASN A 86 15.47 -7.93 -14.85
N ILE A 87 15.58 -8.72 -13.80
CA ILE A 87 14.65 -9.80 -13.47
C ILE A 87 13.63 -9.26 -12.46
N LEU A 88 12.36 -9.22 -12.85
CA LEU A 88 11.27 -8.77 -12.00
C LEU A 88 10.98 -9.76 -10.88
N ALA A 89 10.92 -11.04 -11.22
CA ALA A 89 10.80 -12.14 -10.26
C ALA A 89 11.10 -13.49 -10.93
N ARG A 90 11.64 -14.41 -10.16
CA ARG A 90 11.79 -15.83 -10.51
C ARG A 90 10.66 -16.65 -9.93
N HIS A 91 10.03 -17.48 -10.74
CA HIS A 91 8.89 -18.32 -10.38
C HIS A 91 9.25 -19.77 -10.49
N ALA A 92 8.78 -20.61 -9.54
CA ALA A 92 9.07 -22.03 -9.50
C ALA A 92 7.82 -22.87 -9.18
N TRP A 93 7.72 -24.01 -9.87
CA TRP A 93 6.76 -25.10 -9.68
C TRP A 93 7.52 -26.42 -9.67
N GLY A 94 7.96 -26.84 -8.47
CA GLY A 94 8.91 -27.95 -8.35
C GLY A 94 10.18 -27.65 -9.14
N ASN A 95 10.47 -28.44 -10.15
CA ASN A 95 11.66 -28.26 -11.01
C ASN A 95 11.47 -27.25 -12.15
N ASP A 96 10.24 -26.86 -12.45
CA ASP A 96 9.94 -25.90 -13.51
C ASP A 96 10.22 -24.47 -13.02
N ARG A 97 10.83 -23.66 -13.87
CA ARG A 97 11.21 -22.27 -13.55
C ARG A 97 10.86 -21.33 -14.67
N LEU A 98 10.45 -20.11 -14.31
CA LEU A 98 10.16 -19.03 -15.25
C LEU A 98 10.57 -17.70 -14.64
N ASP A 99 11.43 -16.97 -15.33
CA ASP A 99 11.77 -15.58 -14.99
C ASP A 99 10.89 -14.61 -15.77
N LEU A 100 10.37 -13.61 -15.08
CA LEU A 100 9.83 -12.41 -15.73
C LEU A 100 10.90 -11.32 -15.71
N TYR A 101 11.08 -10.66 -16.83
CA TYR A 101 12.07 -9.61 -17.06
C TYR A 101 11.42 -8.24 -17.16
N ALA A 102 12.20 -7.20 -16.88
CA ALA A 102 11.80 -5.82 -17.16
C ALA A 102 11.62 -5.59 -18.67
N ASP A 103 12.44 -6.25 -19.48
CA ASP A 103 12.25 -6.32 -20.92
C ASP A 103 11.06 -7.24 -21.25
N ARG A 104 10.06 -6.66 -21.92
CA ARG A 104 8.83 -7.37 -22.25
C ARG A 104 9.05 -8.50 -23.25
N ASP A 105 9.90 -8.27 -24.25
CA ASP A 105 10.13 -9.26 -25.31
C ASP A 105 10.92 -10.45 -24.75
N ALA A 106 11.84 -10.20 -23.81
CA ALA A 106 12.52 -11.26 -23.06
C ALA A 106 11.53 -12.09 -22.23
N SER A 107 10.56 -11.45 -21.54
CA SER A 107 9.49 -12.15 -20.80
C SER A 107 8.58 -12.96 -21.75
N GLU A 108 8.23 -12.40 -22.92
CA GLU A 108 7.40 -13.08 -23.93
C GLU A 108 8.11 -14.32 -24.46
N ASN A 109 9.41 -14.24 -24.77
CA ASN A 109 10.24 -15.35 -25.20
C ASN A 109 10.34 -16.43 -24.11
N ALA A 110 10.63 -16.05 -22.86
CA ALA A 110 10.71 -17.00 -21.74
C ALA A 110 9.38 -17.73 -21.51
N ILE A 111 8.25 -17.05 -21.63
CA ILE A 111 6.91 -17.66 -21.54
C ILE A 111 6.68 -18.60 -22.74
N GLY A 112 7.14 -18.23 -23.94
CA GLY A 112 7.06 -19.05 -25.13
C GLY A 112 7.85 -20.36 -25.02
N GLU A 113 9.06 -20.29 -24.46
CA GLU A 113 9.89 -21.46 -24.15
C GLU A 113 9.26 -22.34 -23.05
N PHE A 114 8.67 -21.71 -22.03
CA PHE A 114 8.08 -22.41 -20.89
C PHE A 114 6.74 -23.10 -21.19
N ALA A 115 5.85 -22.45 -21.96
CA ALA A 115 4.46 -22.91 -22.14
C ALA A 115 3.97 -22.84 -23.60
N GLY A 116 4.87 -22.59 -24.56
CA GLY A 116 4.58 -22.62 -26.00
C GLY A 116 4.12 -21.26 -26.57
N ALA A 117 4.10 -21.21 -27.91
CA ALA A 117 3.82 -19.98 -28.65
C ALA A 117 2.42 -19.39 -28.41
N ASP A 118 1.43 -20.20 -28.05
CA ASP A 118 0.09 -19.72 -27.71
C ASP A 118 0.11 -18.94 -26.38
N ALA A 119 0.90 -19.39 -25.42
CA ALA A 119 1.11 -18.69 -24.16
C ALA A 119 1.83 -17.35 -24.34
N ALA A 120 2.86 -17.29 -25.21
CA ALA A 120 3.53 -16.05 -25.58
C ALA A 120 2.56 -15.03 -26.19
N ARG A 121 1.74 -15.46 -27.18
CA ARG A 121 0.69 -14.61 -27.75
C ARG A 121 -0.36 -14.19 -26.73
N GLY A 122 -0.69 -15.08 -25.79
CA GLY A 122 -1.57 -14.78 -24.65
C GLY A 122 -0.99 -13.69 -23.77
N PHE A 123 0.30 -13.77 -23.46
CA PHE A 123 1.02 -12.76 -22.65
C PHE A 123 1.06 -11.39 -23.34
N ALA A 124 1.35 -11.35 -24.65
CA ALA A 124 1.35 -10.11 -25.41
C ALA A 124 -0.02 -9.40 -25.35
N ARG A 125 -1.14 -10.15 -25.52
CA ARG A 125 -2.50 -9.62 -25.38
C ARG A 125 -2.79 -9.16 -23.95
N PHE A 126 -2.42 -9.97 -22.96
CA PHE A 126 -2.59 -9.65 -21.53
C PHE A 126 -1.90 -8.34 -21.16
N CYS A 127 -0.65 -8.15 -21.57
CA CYS A 127 0.09 -6.90 -21.32
C CYS A 127 -0.56 -5.68 -21.98
N ALA A 128 -1.05 -5.84 -23.23
CA ALA A 128 -1.74 -4.75 -23.92
C ALA A 128 -3.03 -4.34 -23.21
N ASP A 129 -3.80 -5.31 -22.72
CA ASP A 129 -5.05 -5.07 -22.01
C ASP A 129 -4.81 -4.55 -20.58
N ALA A 130 -3.79 -5.07 -19.87
CA ALA A 130 -3.37 -4.55 -18.57
C ALA A 130 -3.00 -3.07 -18.64
N ARG A 131 -2.29 -2.64 -19.69
CA ARG A 131 -1.99 -1.23 -19.96
C ARG A 131 -3.26 -0.42 -20.19
N ARG A 132 -4.21 -0.90 -21.02
CA ARG A 132 -5.48 -0.21 -21.27
C ARG A 132 -6.27 0.00 -19.99
N VAL A 133 -6.39 -1.05 -19.15
CA VAL A 133 -7.06 -0.97 -17.85
C VAL A 133 -6.37 0.04 -16.95
N HIS A 134 -5.04 0.03 -16.89
CA HIS A 134 -4.27 1.00 -16.13
C HIS A 134 -4.56 2.44 -16.58
N ASP A 135 -4.48 2.72 -17.88
CA ASP A 135 -4.70 4.05 -18.45
C ASP A 135 -6.12 4.58 -18.21
N CYS A 136 -7.11 3.67 -18.12
CA CYS A 136 -8.49 4.01 -17.78
C CYS A 136 -8.67 4.40 -16.32
N ILE A 137 -7.82 3.88 -15.41
CA ILE A 137 -8.01 3.99 -13.96
C ILE A 137 -7.04 5.00 -13.33
N ASP A 138 -5.80 5.15 -13.82
CA ASP A 138 -4.76 5.94 -13.15
C ASP A 138 -5.22 7.37 -12.84
N ARG A 139 -5.49 8.20 -13.87
CA ARG A 139 -5.87 9.60 -13.65
C ARG A 139 -7.26 9.78 -13.04
N PRO A 140 -8.34 9.17 -13.57
CA PRO A 140 -9.69 9.47 -13.11
C PRO A 140 -10.05 8.84 -11.78
N PHE A 141 -9.33 7.80 -11.35
CA PHE A 141 -9.58 7.10 -10.10
C PHE A 141 -8.41 7.24 -9.13
N MET A 142 -7.21 6.72 -9.42
CA MET A 142 -6.12 6.65 -8.45
C MET A 142 -5.64 8.02 -7.99
N ARG A 143 -5.59 9.01 -8.89
CA ARG A 143 -5.13 10.38 -8.61
C ARG A 143 -6.27 11.36 -8.28
N SER A 144 -7.50 10.88 -8.14
CA SER A 144 -8.67 11.71 -7.85
C SER A 144 -9.09 11.61 -6.39
N SER A 145 -9.38 12.75 -5.77
CA SER A 145 -9.95 12.80 -4.42
C SER A 145 -11.45 12.48 -4.38
N ARG A 146 -12.13 12.45 -5.52
CA ARG A 146 -13.56 12.15 -5.64
C ARG A 146 -13.74 11.01 -6.63
N THR A 147 -14.08 9.84 -6.10
CA THR A 147 -14.28 8.63 -6.89
C THR A 147 -15.68 8.10 -6.68
N SER A 148 -16.41 7.92 -7.79
CA SER A 148 -17.69 7.22 -7.78
C SER A 148 -17.72 6.25 -8.96
N ALA A 149 -18.30 5.06 -8.74
CA ALA A 149 -18.42 4.07 -9.81
C ALA A 149 -19.21 4.59 -11.02
N PRO A 150 -20.38 5.29 -10.85
CA PRO A 150 -21.09 5.88 -11.98
C PRO A 150 -20.27 6.95 -12.71
N GLY A 151 -19.56 7.81 -11.98
CA GLY A 151 -18.72 8.86 -12.58
C GLY A 151 -17.55 8.30 -13.38
N LEU A 152 -16.89 7.24 -12.87
CA LEU A 152 -15.84 6.56 -13.60
C LEU A 152 -16.39 5.86 -14.85
N ALA A 153 -17.49 5.11 -14.72
CA ALA A 153 -18.12 4.41 -15.82
C ALA A 153 -18.55 5.39 -16.94
N TRP A 154 -19.15 6.53 -16.59
CA TRP A 154 -19.53 7.56 -17.55
C TRP A 154 -18.31 8.14 -18.30
N ARG A 155 -17.22 8.44 -17.59
CA ARG A 155 -15.99 8.94 -18.23
C ARG A 155 -15.39 7.91 -19.20
N ILE A 156 -15.34 6.65 -18.82
CA ILE A 156 -14.82 5.60 -19.69
C ILE A 156 -15.73 5.42 -20.90
N ALA A 157 -17.05 5.37 -20.69
CA ALA A 157 -18.02 5.24 -21.77
C ALA A 157 -17.94 6.38 -22.79
N THR A 158 -17.67 7.62 -22.35
CA THR A 158 -17.60 8.78 -23.24
C THR A 158 -16.23 8.98 -23.88
N GLN A 159 -15.13 8.66 -23.17
CA GLN A 159 -13.78 8.94 -23.66
C GLN A 159 -13.09 7.71 -24.27
N ARG A 160 -13.44 6.50 -23.81
CA ARG A 160 -12.81 5.25 -24.20
C ARG A 160 -13.81 4.08 -24.23
N PRO A 161 -14.88 4.14 -25.02
CA PRO A 161 -15.98 3.14 -24.97
C PRO A 161 -15.53 1.71 -25.22
N ARG A 162 -14.50 1.51 -26.07
CA ARG A 162 -13.93 0.19 -26.35
C ARG A 162 -13.23 -0.45 -25.15
N ASP A 163 -12.72 0.35 -24.21
CA ASP A 163 -11.97 -0.15 -23.07
C ASP A 163 -12.90 -0.70 -21.97
N LEU A 164 -14.21 -0.39 -22.00
CA LEU A 164 -15.20 -1.02 -21.12
C LEU A 164 -15.26 -2.54 -21.30
N PHE A 165 -15.10 -3.02 -22.53
CA PHE A 165 -15.10 -4.45 -22.82
C PHE A 165 -13.85 -5.16 -22.28
N VAL A 166 -12.72 -4.44 -22.21
CA VAL A 166 -11.46 -4.99 -21.68
C VAL A 166 -11.49 -5.02 -20.14
N MET A 167 -12.12 -4.04 -19.52
CA MET A 167 -12.14 -3.94 -18.05
C MET A 167 -12.86 -5.09 -17.34
N ARG A 168 -13.93 -5.63 -17.91
CA ARG A 168 -14.73 -6.76 -17.39
C ARG A 168 -14.89 -6.74 -15.86
N PRO A 169 -15.30 -5.62 -15.25
CA PRO A 169 -15.16 -5.39 -13.80
C PRO A 169 -15.97 -6.35 -12.93
N PHE A 170 -16.97 -7.04 -13.51
CA PHE A 170 -17.84 -8.00 -12.81
C PHE A 170 -17.28 -9.42 -12.81
N GLU A 171 -16.18 -9.66 -13.52
CA GLU A 171 -15.54 -10.97 -13.57
C GLU A 171 -14.32 -11.01 -12.64
N SER A 172 -14.03 -12.19 -12.08
CA SER A 172 -12.84 -12.36 -11.27
C SER A 172 -11.58 -12.38 -12.13
N LEU A 173 -10.46 -11.94 -11.53
CA LEU A 173 -9.15 -11.99 -12.18
C LEU A 173 -8.83 -13.40 -12.67
N TRP A 174 -9.07 -14.42 -11.82
CA TRP A 174 -8.82 -15.83 -12.18
C TRP A 174 -9.58 -16.29 -13.43
N LYS A 175 -10.85 -15.90 -13.55
CA LYS A 175 -11.66 -16.25 -14.71
C LYS A 175 -11.10 -15.61 -15.99
N VAL A 176 -10.82 -14.31 -15.92
CA VAL A 176 -10.32 -13.55 -17.08
C VAL A 176 -8.92 -14.02 -17.51
N LEU A 177 -8.06 -14.39 -16.58
CA LEU A 177 -6.74 -14.95 -16.89
C LEU A 177 -6.83 -16.24 -17.71
N GLY A 178 -7.92 -17.00 -17.58
CA GLY A 178 -8.16 -18.21 -18.38
C GLY A 178 -8.29 -17.96 -19.88
N ASP A 179 -8.67 -16.74 -20.30
CA ASP A 179 -8.80 -16.35 -21.72
C ASP A 179 -7.43 -16.01 -22.36
N TYR A 180 -6.43 -15.70 -21.53
CA TYR A 180 -5.06 -15.42 -21.97
C TYR A 180 -4.15 -16.64 -21.85
N PHE A 181 -4.31 -17.42 -20.77
CA PHE A 181 -3.38 -18.47 -20.38
C PHE A 181 -4.08 -19.82 -20.19
N PRO A 182 -3.99 -20.74 -21.16
CA PRO A 182 -4.43 -22.12 -20.99
C PRO A 182 -3.63 -22.86 -19.92
N ASP A 183 -2.31 -22.59 -19.82
CA ASP A 183 -1.43 -23.20 -18.82
C ASP A 183 -1.80 -22.71 -17.40
N PRO A 184 -2.13 -23.62 -16.47
CA PRO A 184 -2.53 -23.27 -15.12
C PRO A 184 -1.42 -22.57 -14.32
N ARG A 185 -0.14 -22.85 -14.64
CA ARG A 185 1.01 -22.22 -13.96
C ARG A 185 1.07 -20.72 -14.28
N LEU A 186 0.80 -20.31 -15.52
CA LEU A 186 0.73 -18.90 -15.90
C LEU A 186 -0.51 -18.21 -15.29
N ARG A 187 -1.65 -18.90 -15.22
CA ARG A 187 -2.81 -18.35 -14.49
C ARG A 187 -2.52 -18.13 -13.02
N GLN A 188 -1.78 -19.03 -12.39
CA GLN A 188 -1.32 -18.93 -11.01
C GLN A 188 -0.36 -17.75 -10.83
N LEU A 189 0.63 -17.61 -11.73
CA LEU A 189 1.59 -16.52 -11.73
C LEU A 189 0.89 -15.16 -11.77
N PHE A 190 0.05 -14.91 -12.78
CA PHE A 190 -0.62 -13.64 -12.95
C PHE A 190 -1.81 -13.45 -11.98
N GLY A 191 -2.40 -14.54 -11.49
CA GLY A 191 -3.38 -14.53 -10.40
C GLY A 191 -2.81 -14.00 -9.09
N ARG A 192 -1.52 -14.26 -8.83
CA ARG A 192 -0.82 -13.77 -7.64
C ARG A 192 -0.85 -12.23 -7.49
N TYR A 193 -1.02 -11.49 -8.57
CA TYR A 193 -1.16 -10.03 -8.47
C TYR A 193 -2.33 -9.58 -7.57
N ALA A 194 -3.36 -10.40 -7.39
CA ALA A 194 -4.41 -10.09 -6.42
C ALA A 194 -3.87 -9.99 -4.99
N THR A 195 -2.85 -10.77 -4.63
CA THR A 195 -2.27 -10.77 -3.28
C THR A 195 -1.49 -9.48 -2.97
N TYR A 196 -1.09 -8.70 -3.98
CA TYR A 196 -0.48 -7.36 -3.79
C TYR A 196 -1.44 -6.38 -3.11
N THR A 197 -2.72 -6.67 -3.16
CA THR A 197 -3.76 -5.92 -2.44
C THR A 197 -4.42 -6.75 -1.33
N GLY A 198 -3.83 -7.88 -0.98
CA GLY A 198 -4.35 -8.81 0.03
C GLY A 198 -5.69 -9.44 -0.36
N ALA A 199 -5.91 -9.71 -1.64
CA ALA A 199 -7.14 -10.29 -2.16
C ALA A 199 -6.91 -11.68 -2.75
N SER A 200 -7.95 -12.52 -2.72
CA SER A 200 -7.99 -13.79 -3.45
C SER A 200 -8.15 -13.53 -4.96
N PRO A 201 -7.38 -14.15 -5.85
CA PRO A 201 -7.55 -14.02 -7.30
C PRO A 201 -8.91 -14.51 -7.78
N PHE A 202 -9.55 -15.40 -7.04
CA PHE A 202 -10.86 -15.96 -7.33
C PHE A 202 -12.00 -14.97 -7.04
N LEU A 203 -11.76 -13.97 -6.18
CA LEU A 203 -12.73 -12.96 -5.74
C LEU A 203 -12.36 -11.53 -6.18
N ALA A 204 -11.10 -11.29 -6.48
CA ALA A 204 -10.62 -10.00 -6.94
C ALA A 204 -11.16 -9.67 -8.34
N PRO A 205 -11.49 -8.40 -8.65
CA PRO A 205 -11.94 -8.03 -9.98
C PRO A 205 -10.80 -8.13 -11.00
N SER A 206 -11.15 -8.43 -12.25
CA SER A 206 -10.20 -8.52 -13.38
C SER A 206 -9.33 -7.27 -13.55
N THR A 207 -9.84 -6.11 -13.15
CA THR A 207 -9.11 -4.83 -13.23
C THR A 207 -7.78 -4.84 -12.49
N LEU A 208 -7.55 -5.78 -11.54
CA LEU A 208 -6.24 -5.94 -10.89
C LEU A 208 -5.14 -6.44 -11.84
N MET A 209 -5.47 -6.88 -13.06
CA MET A 209 -4.49 -7.13 -14.11
C MET A 209 -3.59 -5.92 -14.40
N LEU A 210 -4.05 -4.70 -14.09
CA LEU A 210 -3.24 -3.47 -14.21
C LEU A 210 -1.90 -3.55 -13.45
N ILE A 211 -1.78 -4.40 -12.41
CA ILE A 211 -0.56 -4.55 -11.63
C ILE A 211 0.58 -5.10 -12.50
N ALA A 212 0.27 -5.96 -13.47
CA ALA A 212 1.24 -6.42 -14.46
C ALA A 212 1.86 -5.25 -15.24
N HIS A 213 1.03 -4.26 -15.63
CA HIS A 213 1.54 -3.06 -16.30
C HIS A 213 2.37 -2.19 -15.35
N VAL A 214 1.97 -2.09 -14.07
CA VAL A 214 2.73 -1.35 -13.06
C VAL A 214 4.14 -1.92 -12.86
N GLU A 215 4.29 -3.26 -12.85
CA GLU A 215 5.61 -3.91 -12.81
C GLU A 215 6.40 -3.71 -14.12
N ALA A 216 5.72 -3.81 -15.26
CA ALA A 216 6.35 -3.59 -16.57
C ALA A 216 6.84 -2.14 -16.77
N GLU A 217 6.31 -1.15 -16.03
CA GLU A 217 6.87 0.22 -16.04
C GLU A 217 8.18 0.32 -15.25
N GLY A 218 8.57 -0.73 -14.54
CA GLY A 218 9.83 -0.88 -13.83
C GLY A 218 9.66 -1.24 -12.35
N VAL A 219 10.58 -2.07 -11.93
CA VAL A 219 10.87 -2.42 -10.53
C VAL A 219 12.27 -1.95 -10.23
N TRP A 220 12.52 -1.43 -9.04
CA TRP A 220 13.84 -0.98 -8.61
C TRP A 220 14.23 -1.63 -7.29
N PHE A 221 15.50 -1.97 -7.18
CA PHE A 221 16.13 -2.29 -5.91
C PHE A 221 16.45 -0.99 -5.19
N VAL A 222 16.15 -0.95 -3.90
CA VAL A 222 16.43 0.20 -3.04
C VAL A 222 17.68 -0.12 -2.21
N ASP A 223 18.74 0.66 -2.38
CA ASP A 223 19.95 0.48 -1.59
C ASP A 223 19.66 0.73 -0.10
N GLY A 224 20.03 -0.23 0.74
CA GLY A 224 19.67 -0.24 2.16
C GLY A 224 18.21 -0.63 2.45
N GLY A 225 17.49 -1.21 1.46
CA GLY A 225 16.13 -1.70 1.57
C GLY A 225 15.06 -0.60 1.49
N LEU A 226 13.80 -1.00 1.49
CA LEU A 226 12.68 -0.03 1.40
C LEU A 226 12.61 0.93 2.60
N SER A 227 13.18 0.57 3.73
CA SER A 227 13.31 1.47 4.89
C SER A 227 14.10 2.74 4.57
N ALA A 228 15.02 2.71 3.59
CA ALA A 228 15.73 3.91 3.12
C ALA A 228 14.78 4.93 2.47
N LEU A 229 13.72 4.48 1.79
CA LEU A 229 12.69 5.37 1.26
C LEU A 229 11.94 6.11 2.37
N ALA A 230 11.57 5.41 3.45
CA ALA A 230 10.89 6.03 4.59
C ALA A 230 11.80 7.08 5.26
N ARG A 231 13.08 6.74 5.48
CA ARG A 231 14.10 7.68 5.98
C ARG A 231 14.28 8.89 5.06
N GLY A 232 14.32 8.65 3.73
CA GLY A 232 14.44 9.73 2.75
C GLY A 232 13.27 10.72 2.80
N LEU A 233 12.04 10.22 2.93
CA LEU A 233 10.84 11.05 3.08
C LEU A 233 10.83 11.80 4.44
N GLU A 234 11.25 11.16 5.53
CA GLU A 234 11.40 11.83 6.82
C GLU A 234 12.40 12.98 6.76
N LEU A 235 13.59 12.72 6.20
CA LEU A 235 14.62 13.75 6.02
C LEU A 235 14.11 14.92 5.17
N LEU A 236 13.38 14.61 4.09
CA LEU A 236 12.75 15.63 3.24
C LEU A 236 11.73 16.47 4.01
N ALA A 237 10.87 15.84 4.82
CA ALA A 237 9.87 16.52 5.64
C ALA A 237 10.55 17.43 6.69
N ARG A 238 11.57 16.93 7.38
CA ARG A 238 12.36 17.70 8.37
C ARG A 238 13.07 18.88 7.73
N LYS A 239 13.69 18.71 6.57
CA LYS A 239 14.35 19.78 5.80
C LYS A 239 13.39 20.92 5.48
N ASN A 240 12.10 20.61 5.26
CA ASN A 240 11.04 21.58 5.00
C ASN A 240 10.36 22.12 6.27
N GLY A 241 10.82 21.73 7.47
CA GLY A 241 10.37 22.29 8.76
C GLY A 241 9.38 21.41 9.53
N ALA A 242 9.05 20.21 9.07
CA ALA A 242 8.20 19.30 9.84
C ALA A 242 8.90 18.79 11.12
N GLN A 243 8.17 18.78 12.22
CA GLN A 243 8.62 18.27 13.52
C GLN A 243 8.14 16.84 13.72
N PHE A 244 8.93 16.01 14.43
CA PHE A 244 8.60 14.61 14.69
C PHE A 244 8.68 14.30 16.18
N ARG A 245 7.64 13.66 16.69
CA ARG A 245 7.54 13.15 18.06
C ARG A 245 7.36 11.64 18.00
N TYR A 246 8.39 10.92 18.35
CA TYR A 246 8.44 9.47 18.46
C TYR A 246 8.11 8.98 19.86
N ASN A 247 7.81 7.68 20.01
CA ASN A 247 7.40 7.06 21.27
C ASN A 247 6.21 7.79 21.91
N ALA A 248 5.33 8.34 21.07
CA ALA A 248 4.18 9.15 21.48
C ALA A 248 2.88 8.53 20.91
N THR A 249 2.17 7.81 21.76
CA THR A 249 0.91 7.16 21.39
C THR A 249 -0.23 8.16 21.50
N VAL A 250 -0.94 8.37 20.39
CA VAL A 250 -2.19 9.15 20.37
C VAL A 250 -3.33 8.26 20.81
N ASP A 251 -4.11 8.66 21.80
CA ASP A 251 -5.27 7.93 22.31
C ASP A 251 -6.60 8.58 21.92
N ARG A 252 -6.62 9.88 21.58
CA ARG A 252 -7.84 10.59 21.19
C ARG A 252 -7.60 11.69 20.18
N ILE A 253 -8.64 12.01 19.41
CA ILE A 253 -8.75 13.21 18.58
C ILE A 253 -9.65 14.18 19.32
N LEU A 254 -9.14 15.39 19.60
CA LEU A 254 -9.88 16.44 20.29
C LEU A 254 -10.77 17.19 19.29
N THR A 255 -11.99 17.51 19.70
CA THR A 255 -12.96 18.22 18.88
C THR A 255 -13.64 19.34 19.67
N ASP A 256 -14.06 20.38 18.96
CA ASP A 256 -14.91 21.47 19.46
C ASP A 256 -16.13 21.67 18.54
N SER A 257 -16.82 22.81 18.66
CA SER A 257 -17.98 23.14 17.82
C SER A 257 -17.67 23.24 16.33
N ASP A 258 -16.43 23.58 15.97
CA ASP A 258 -16.00 23.87 14.59
C ASP A 258 -15.36 22.65 13.91
N GLY A 259 -15.04 21.59 14.67
CA GLY A 259 -14.44 20.36 14.15
C GLY A 259 -13.28 19.85 15.01
N VAL A 260 -12.17 19.49 14.37
CA VAL A 260 -10.97 19.04 15.08
C VAL A 260 -10.23 20.22 15.71
N SER A 261 -9.83 20.08 16.97
CA SER A 261 -9.05 21.08 17.71
C SER A 261 -7.65 20.58 18.15
N GLY A 262 -7.33 19.31 17.92
CA GLY A 262 -6.03 18.73 18.27
C GLY A 262 -6.08 17.23 18.52
N ILE A 263 -5.09 16.75 19.28
CA ILE A 263 -4.98 15.35 19.73
C ILE A 263 -4.63 15.29 21.21
N GLY A 264 -4.99 14.17 21.86
CA GLY A 264 -4.50 13.77 23.16
C GLY A 264 -3.55 12.58 23.04
N LEU A 265 -2.47 12.63 23.83
CA LEU A 265 -1.53 11.52 23.96
C LEU A 265 -1.90 10.65 25.15
N ALA A 266 -1.51 9.39 25.10
CA ALA A 266 -1.66 8.46 26.23
C ALA A 266 -0.93 8.92 27.51
N SER A 267 0.03 9.83 27.39
CA SER A 267 0.69 10.51 28.53
C SER A 267 -0.19 11.54 29.23
N GLY A 268 -1.35 11.90 28.67
CA GLY A 268 -2.22 12.97 29.13
C GLY A 268 -1.91 14.36 28.52
N GLU A 269 -0.84 14.49 27.75
CA GLU A 269 -0.52 15.73 27.04
C GLU A 269 -1.49 15.98 25.89
N HIS A 270 -1.84 17.24 25.65
CA HIS A 270 -2.63 17.67 24.51
C HIS A 270 -1.78 18.48 23.53
N ILE A 271 -1.91 18.20 22.23
CA ILE A 271 -1.28 18.96 21.16
C ILE A 271 -2.41 19.64 20.38
N ILE A 272 -2.41 20.95 20.35
CA ILE A 272 -3.45 21.75 19.70
C ILE A 272 -3.10 21.93 18.22
N GLY A 273 -4.08 21.70 17.34
CA GLY A 273 -3.91 21.84 15.89
C GLY A 273 -5.22 22.11 15.20
N ASP A 274 -5.16 22.80 14.07
CA ASP A 274 -6.33 23.20 13.28
C ASP A 274 -6.78 22.06 12.32
N THR A 275 -5.89 21.10 12.09
CA THR A 275 -6.08 19.99 11.15
C THR A 275 -5.36 18.73 11.66
N VAL A 276 -6.02 17.58 11.52
CA VAL A 276 -5.42 16.27 11.84
C VAL A 276 -5.49 15.36 10.62
N ILE A 277 -4.37 14.70 10.29
CA ILE A 277 -4.32 13.59 9.35
C ILE A 277 -4.12 12.30 10.15
N LEU A 278 -5.06 11.36 10.03
CA LEU A 278 -4.84 9.99 10.52
C LEU A 278 -4.20 9.16 9.41
N ASN A 279 -2.94 8.76 9.60
CA ASN A 279 -2.21 7.81 8.78
C ASN A 279 -2.14 6.42 9.43
N GLY A 280 -3.18 6.05 10.15
CA GLY A 280 -3.45 4.72 10.67
C GLY A 280 -4.45 3.96 9.81
N ASP A 281 -4.87 2.79 10.26
CA ASP A 281 -5.95 2.08 9.57
C ASP A 281 -7.30 2.76 9.81
N SER A 282 -8.10 2.92 8.75
CA SER A 282 -9.44 3.52 8.84
C SER A 282 -10.41 2.72 9.72
N ALA A 283 -10.13 1.42 9.95
CA ALA A 283 -10.88 0.58 10.87
C ALA A 283 -10.74 1.04 12.34
N ALA A 284 -9.58 1.57 12.73
CA ALA A 284 -9.38 2.13 14.07
C ALA A 284 -10.32 3.29 14.34
N LEU A 285 -10.49 4.19 13.35
CA LEU A 285 -11.41 5.30 13.44
C LEU A 285 -12.89 4.85 13.39
N ALA A 286 -13.19 3.81 12.61
CA ALA A 286 -14.52 3.22 12.57
C ALA A 286 -14.91 2.55 13.90
N GLY A 287 -13.94 1.93 14.57
CA GLY A 287 -14.09 1.31 15.89
C GLY A 287 -14.20 2.31 17.04
N GLY A 288 -13.85 3.58 16.84
CA GLY A 288 -13.85 4.61 17.88
C GLY A 288 -12.61 4.61 18.76
N MET A 289 -11.49 4.05 18.29
CA MET A 289 -10.24 3.96 19.05
C MET A 289 -9.70 5.34 19.51
N PHE A 290 -9.99 6.39 18.74
CA PHE A 290 -9.58 7.76 19.06
C PHE A 290 -10.69 8.61 19.69
N GLY A 291 -11.65 7.99 20.37
CA GLY A 291 -12.78 8.68 21.01
C GLY A 291 -13.88 9.14 20.03
N ILE A 292 -13.68 9.01 18.74
CA ILE A 292 -14.60 9.43 17.68
C ILE A 292 -14.80 8.35 16.63
N ARG A 293 -15.92 8.41 15.91
CA ARG A 293 -16.23 7.53 14.77
C ARG A 293 -16.48 8.38 13.53
N ALA A 294 -15.55 8.42 12.60
CA ALA A 294 -15.64 9.24 11.40
C ALA A 294 -15.51 8.48 10.08
N THR A 295 -15.35 7.14 10.14
CA THR A 295 -15.37 6.24 8.98
C THR A 295 -16.42 5.14 9.16
N ARG A 296 -16.73 4.45 8.05
CA ARG A 296 -17.68 3.32 8.09
C ARG A 296 -16.95 2.04 8.48
N PRO A 297 -17.48 1.27 9.45
CA PRO A 297 -16.95 -0.03 9.77
C PRO A 297 -17.19 -1.03 8.62
N TYR A 298 -16.41 -2.12 8.63
CA TYR A 298 -16.60 -3.27 7.77
C TYR A 298 -16.37 -4.55 8.57
N ALA A 299 -17.05 -5.63 8.16
CA ALA A 299 -16.99 -6.91 8.87
C ALA A 299 -15.60 -7.54 8.78
N PRO A 300 -15.17 -8.36 9.78
CA PRO A 300 -13.90 -9.08 9.72
C PRO A 300 -13.71 -9.91 8.44
N ALA A 301 -14.74 -10.56 7.92
CA ALA A 301 -14.70 -11.29 6.66
C ALA A 301 -14.42 -10.41 5.41
N GLN A 302 -14.45 -9.10 5.56
CA GLN A 302 -14.11 -8.14 4.50
C GLN A 302 -12.68 -7.57 4.64
N ARG A 303 -11.92 -8.05 5.61
CA ARG A 303 -10.50 -7.71 5.77
C ARG A 303 -9.70 -8.28 4.61
N SER A 304 -8.65 -7.58 4.21
CA SER A 304 -7.63 -8.15 3.33
C SER A 304 -6.88 -9.27 4.05
N LEU A 305 -6.13 -10.05 3.29
CA LEU A 305 -5.24 -11.03 3.88
C LEU A 305 -4.22 -10.36 4.82
N SER A 306 -3.81 -11.13 5.80
CA SER A 306 -2.62 -10.97 6.60
C SER A 306 -1.47 -11.79 5.99
N ALA A 307 -0.40 -11.96 6.74
CA ALA A 307 0.71 -12.83 6.38
C ALA A 307 1.26 -13.57 7.61
N MET A 308 1.85 -14.73 7.38
CA MET A 308 2.88 -15.30 8.23
C MET A 308 4.22 -14.95 7.58
N THR A 309 5.10 -14.21 8.25
CA THR A 309 6.40 -13.84 7.69
C THR A 309 7.52 -14.44 8.51
N PHE A 310 8.62 -14.80 7.81
CA PHE A 310 9.83 -15.31 8.44
C PHE A 310 11.03 -14.49 7.98
N LEU A 311 11.82 -14.01 8.91
CA LEU A 311 13.03 -13.24 8.66
C LEU A 311 14.24 -14.07 9.09
N GLY A 312 15.30 -14.07 8.29
CA GLY A 312 16.51 -14.77 8.63
C GLY A 312 17.76 -14.18 7.98
N HIS A 313 18.90 -14.38 8.65
CA HIS A 313 20.21 -14.26 8.06
C HIS A 313 20.73 -15.68 7.88
N VAL A 314 20.52 -16.26 6.69
CA VAL A 314 20.60 -17.69 6.42
C VAL A 314 21.47 -17.98 5.21
N ARG A 315 22.07 -19.17 5.16
CA ARG A 315 22.71 -19.70 3.98
C ARG A 315 21.64 -20.38 3.10
N ALA A 316 21.53 -19.95 1.84
CA ALA A 316 20.61 -20.52 0.85
C ALA A 316 21.39 -21.34 -0.17
N GLU A 317 20.99 -22.59 -0.40
CA GLU A 317 21.68 -23.54 -1.29
C GLU A 317 20.69 -24.29 -2.19
N GLY A 318 21.17 -24.76 -3.34
CA GLY A 318 20.45 -25.67 -4.24
C GLY A 318 19.53 -24.98 -5.27
N PHE A 319 19.11 -23.73 -5.05
CA PHE A 319 18.30 -22.95 -5.98
C PHE A 319 18.97 -21.61 -6.26
N ALA A 320 19.10 -21.26 -7.54
CA ALA A 320 19.66 -19.97 -7.93
C ALA A 320 18.66 -18.86 -7.66
N LEU A 321 18.70 -18.27 -6.46
CA LEU A 321 17.83 -17.16 -6.09
C LEU A 321 18.16 -15.90 -6.88
N THR A 322 17.13 -15.10 -7.20
CA THR A 322 17.21 -13.68 -7.54
C THR A 322 16.73 -12.85 -6.36
N HIS A 323 16.57 -11.54 -6.51
CA HIS A 323 16.03 -10.71 -5.44
C HIS A 323 14.60 -11.12 -5.04
N HIS A 324 13.72 -11.35 -6.03
CA HIS A 324 12.32 -11.75 -5.82
C HIS A 324 12.09 -13.16 -6.34
N ASN A 325 11.62 -14.06 -5.49
CA ASN A 325 11.38 -15.46 -5.83
C ASN A 325 9.99 -15.90 -5.35
N VAL A 326 9.30 -16.70 -6.15
CA VAL A 326 7.97 -17.23 -5.82
C VAL A 326 7.96 -18.73 -6.05
N PHE A 327 7.58 -19.48 -5.04
CA PHE A 327 7.43 -20.94 -5.07
C PHE A 327 5.95 -21.25 -4.92
N PHE A 328 5.34 -21.73 -5.98
CA PHE A 328 3.89 -21.92 -6.02
C PHE A 328 3.44 -23.23 -5.37
N SER A 329 2.29 -23.17 -4.69
CA SER A 329 1.54 -24.33 -4.22
C SER A 329 1.07 -25.19 -5.38
N ASP A 330 0.88 -26.50 -5.13
CA ASP A 330 0.38 -27.43 -6.15
C ASP A 330 -1.13 -27.24 -6.40
N ASP A 331 -1.90 -26.91 -5.36
CA ASP A 331 -3.32 -26.56 -5.46
C ASP A 331 -3.58 -25.12 -4.98
N TYR A 332 -3.53 -24.21 -5.94
CA TYR A 332 -3.72 -22.78 -5.67
C TYR A 332 -5.14 -22.45 -5.18
N ARG A 333 -6.13 -23.24 -5.56
CA ARG A 333 -7.50 -23.05 -5.12
C ARG A 333 -7.66 -23.45 -3.66
N ALA A 334 -7.12 -24.60 -3.28
CA ALA A 334 -7.16 -25.08 -1.88
C ALA A 334 -6.48 -24.09 -0.92
N GLU A 335 -5.38 -23.41 -1.34
CA GLU A 335 -4.74 -22.36 -0.56
C GLU A 335 -5.75 -21.27 -0.19
N PHE A 336 -6.45 -20.68 -1.16
CA PHE A 336 -7.37 -19.58 -0.91
C PHE A 336 -8.68 -20.02 -0.25
N ASP A 337 -9.11 -21.25 -0.47
CA ASP A 337 -10.27 -21.81 0.24
C ASP A 337 -9.97 -22.01 1.74
N ALA A 338 -8.73 -22.43 2.11
CA ALA A 338 -8.27 -22.49 3.50
C ALA A 338 -8.25 -21.09 4.12
N LEU A 339 -7.62 -20.12 3.47
CA LEU A 339 -7.56 -18.73 3.92
C LEU A 339 -8.97 -18.13 4.10
N GLY A 340 -9.92 -18.47 3.21
CA GLY A 340 -11.31 -18.04 3.30
C GLY A 340 -12.06 -18.60 4.51
N ARG A 341 -11.67 -19.77 5.02
CA ARG A 341 -12.18 -20.36 6.27
C ARG A 341 -11.52 -19.83 7.53
N GLY A 342 -10.43 -19.06 7.39
CA GLY A 342 -9.63 -18.56 8.51
C GLY A 342 -8.47 -19.48 8.90
N ASP A 343 -8.12 -20.45 8.06
CA ASP A 343 -7.05 -21.42 8.26
C ASP A 343 -5.77 -21.04 7.52
N LEU A 344 -4.61 -21.49 8.01
CA LEU A 344 -3.37 -21.47 7.24
C LEU A 344 -3.41 -22.59 6.18
N ALA A 345 -2.87 -22.33 4.99
CA ALA A 345 -2.76 -23.32 3.94
C ALA A 345 -1.78 -24.43 4.34
N ALA A 346 -2.17 -25.69 4.08
CA ALA A 346 -1.30 -26.85 4.31
C ALA A 346 -0.12 -26.90 3.32
N ASP A 347 -0.36 -26.40 2.10
CA ASP A 347 0.63 -26.24 1.03
C ASP A 347 0.55 -24.79 0.53
N PRO A 348 1.35 -23.85 1.10
CA PRO A 348 1.27 -22.46 0.76
C PRO A 348 2.12 -22.10 -0.47
N THR A 349 1.67 -21.12 -1.24
CA THR A 349 2.57 -20.34 -2.10
C THR A 349 3.50 -19.52 -1.23
N VAL A 350 4.81 -19.62 -1.49
CA VAL A 350 5.87 -18.95 -0.72
C VAL A 350 6.53 -17.89 -1.57
N TYR A 351 6.52 -16.65 -1.10
CA TYR A 351 7.33 -15.58 -1.66
C TYR A 351 8.60 -15.39 -0.80
N LEU A 352 9.77 -15.32 -1.45
CA LEU A 352 11.06 -15.10 -0.81
C LEU A 352 11.77 -13.90 -1.45
N CYS A 353 12.08 -12.89 -0.63
CA CYS A 353 12.95 -11.78 -0.98
C CYS A 353 14.36 -12.04 -0.43
N ALA A 354 15.33 -12.22 -1.31
CA ALA A 354 16.75 -12.33 -0.99
C ALA A 354 17.38 -10.94 -1.07
N GLN A 355 17.40 -10.23 0.07
CA GLN A 355 17.63 -8.79 0.12
C GLN A 355 19.05 -8.36 -0.25
N ASP A 356 20.01 -9.28 -0.21
CA ASP A 356 21.41 -9.03 -0.55
C ASP A 356 21.72 -9.31 -2.03
N ARG A 357 20.74 -9.89 -2.76
CA ARG A 357 20.89 -10.20 -4.18
C ARG A 357 20.33 -9.08 -5.05
N LEU A 358 21.02 -8.80 -6.13
CA LEU A 358 20.48 -8.17 -7.33
C LEU A 358 20.01 -9.28 -8.30
N ASP A 359 20.05 -9.04 -9.61
CA ASP A 359 19.54 -10.00 -10.61
C ASP A 359 20.27 -11.37 -10.57
N HIS A 360 21.60 -11.36 -10.57
CA HIS A 360 22.46 -12.56 -10.72
C HIS A 360 23.65 -12.55 -9.75
N SER A 361 23.49 -12.07 -8.53
CA SER A 361 24.57 -12.06 -7.56
C SER A 361 24.68 -13.41 -6.84
N ASP A 362 25.86 -14.00 -6.87
CA ASP A 362 26.22 -15.10 -5.99
C ASP A 362 26.65 -14.55 -4.63
N ILE A 363 26.02 -15.03 -3.56
CA ILE A 363 26.34 -14.62 -2.19
C ILE A 363 27.16 -15.74 -1.55
N ALA A 364 28.39 -15.42 -1.19
CA ALA A 364 29.26 -16.33 -0.44
C ALA A 364 28.97 -16.20 1.06
N GLY A 365 28.09 -17.03 1.60
CA GLY A 365 27.77 -17.04 3.03
C GLY A 365 26.30 -16.79 3.34
N PRO A 366 25.98 -16.44 4.61
CA PRO A 366 24.60 -16.09 4.98
C PRO A 366 24.14 -14.80 4.33
N GLU A 367 22.87 -14.74 3.95
CA GLU A 367 22.21 -13.59 3.35
C GLU A 367 20.89 -13.28 4.05
N ARG A 368 20.45 -12.03 3.94
CA ARG A 368 19.19 -11.55 4.52
C ARG A 368 18.03 -12.02 3.66
N VAL A 369 17.11 -12.74 4.27
CA VAL A 369 15.89 -13.17 3.59
C VAL A 369 14.65 -12.72 4.34
N GLN A 370 13.62 -12.36 3.59
CA GLN A 370 12.26 -12.22 4.07
C GLN A 370 11.37 -13.18 3.30
N ILE A 371 10.68 -14.05 4.03
CA ILE A 371 9.74 -15.01 3.46
C ILE A 371 8.34 -14.63 3.87
N ILE A 372 7.40 -14.67 2.93
CA ILE A 372 6.00 -14.27 3.14
C ILE A 372 5.09 -15.39 2.65
N ILE A 373 4.17 -15.80 3.52
CA ILE A 373 3.06 -16.72 3.24
C ILE A 373 1.76 -15.97 3.53
N ASN A 374 0.75 -16.12 2.67
CA ASN A 374 -0.56 -15.56 2.94
C ASN A 374 -1.18 -16.18 4.19
N ALA A 375 -1.81 -15.36 5.03
CA ALA A 375 -2.50 -15.79 6.23
C ALA A 375 -3.84 -15.06 6.40
N PRO A 376 -4.81 -15.61 7.14
CA PRO A 376 -6.06 -14.93 7.44
C PRO A 376 -5.84 -13.75 8.39
N ALA A 377 -6.65 -12.69 8.26
CA ALA A 377 -6.59 -11.52 9.14
C ALA A 377 -7.48 -11.70 10.38
N ASN A 378 -7.10 -12.65 11.23
CA ASN A 378 -7.82 -13.06 12.45
C ASN A 378 -7.00 -12.91 13.74
N GLY A 379 -5.89 -12.17 13.71
CA GLY A 379 -4.96 -12.02 14.83
C GLY A 379 -5.53 -11.29 16.05
N ASP A 380 -6.72 -10.71 15.96
CA ASP A 380 -7.49 -10.16 17.09
C ASP A 380 -8.42 -11.19 17.76
N THR A 381 -8.62 -12.37 17.16
CA THR A 381 -9.50 -13.43 17.65
C THR A 381 -8.81 -14.78 17.76
N HIS A 382 -7.65 -14.95 17.11
CA HIS A 382 -6.85 -16.17 17.12
C HIS A 382 -5.38 -15.84 17.49
N HIS A 383 -4.89 -16.49 18.54
CA HIS A 383 -3.50 -16.41 18.96
C HIS A 383 -2.75 -17.64 18.45
N TYR A 384 -1.85 -17.44 17.50
CA TYR A 384 -1.06 -18.52 16.90
C TYR A 384 -0.13 -19.13 17.94
N THR A 385 -0.25 -20.45 18.15
CA THR A 385 0.60 -21.24 19.03
C THR A 385 1.93 -21.54 18.35
N ASP A 386 2.97 -21.85 19.14
CA ASP A 386 4.28 -22.29 18.61
C ASP A 386 4.13 -23.50 17.68
N GLN A 387 3.21 -24.43 17.99
CA GLN A 387 2.94 -25.61 17.16
C GLN A 387 2.36 -25.23 15.79
N GLU A 388 1.46 -24.24 15.71
CA GLU A 388 0.91 -23.75 14.45
C GLU A 388 1.96 -23.00 13.62
N ILE A 389 2.82 -22.23 14.29
CA ILE A 389 3.95 -21.52 13.67
C ILE A 389 4.93 -22.54 13.10
N ASP A 390 5.32 -23.57 13.86
CA ASP A 390 6.24 -24.61 13.41
C ASP A 390 5.65 -25.46 12.28
N LYS A 391 4.35 -25.76 12.31
CA LYS A 391 3.65 -26.42 11.21
C LYS A 391 3.69 -25.60 9.92
N CYS A 392 3.40 -24.30 10.02
CA CYS A 392 3.47 -23.38 8.89
C CYS A 392 4.90 -23.25 8.34
N LYS A 393 5.90 -23.14 9.23
CA LYS A 393 7.32 -23.11 8.88
C LYS A 393 7.75 -24.38 8.17
N THR A 394 7.31 -25.55 8.65
CA THR A 394 7.60 -26.85 8.02
C THR A 394 6.98 -26.92 6.62
N ALA A 395 5.72 -26.54 6.46
CA ALA A 395 5.05 -26.49 5.14
C ALA A 395 5.79 -25.57 4.16
N MET A 396 6.22 -24.40 4.63
CA MET A 396 7.05 -23.47 3.87
C MET A 396 8.38 -24.09 3.42
N LEU A 397 9.13 -24.69 4.35
CA LEU A 397 10.43 -25.32 4.05
C LEU A 397 10.27 -26.48 3.07
N ASN A 398 9.21 -27.29 3.21
CA ASN A 398 8.89 -28.36 2.27
C ASN A 398 8.61 -27.83 0.86
N ARG A 399 7.88 -26.72 0.74
CA ARG A 399 7.62 -26.06 -0.56
C ARG A 399 8.91 -25.56 -1.21
N LEU A 400 9.81 -24.95 -0.44
CA LEU A 400 11.13 -24.53 -0.93
C LEU A 400 11.98 -25.72 -1.37
N ALA A 401 12.03 -26.77 -0.55
CA ALA A 401 12.77 -28.00 -0.83
C ALA A 401 12.27 -28.74 -2.08
N ALA A 402 10.94 -28.72 -2.35
CA ALA A 402 10.36 -29.26 -3.57
C ALA A 402 10.90 -28.59 -4.85
N SER A 403 11.41 -27.36 -4.75
CA SER A 403 12.08 -26.62 -5.85
C SER A 403 13.62 -26.69 -5.73
N GLY A 404 14.16 -27.49 -4.80
CA GLY A 404 15.58 -27.66 -4.58
C GLY A 404 16.25 -26.61 -3.70
N LEU A 405 15.48 -25.69 -3.06
CA LEU A 405 16.05 -24.70 -2.16
C LEU A 405 16.10 -25.20 -0.73
N THR A 406 17.27 -25.13 -0.11
CA THR A 406 17.45 -25.35 1.32
C THR A 406 17.94 -24.08 2.00
N LEU A 407 17.48 -23.86 3.23
CA LEU A 407 17.88 -22.72 4.05
C LEU A 407 18.49 -23.22 5.36
N ALA A 408 19.72 -22.80 5.65
CA ALA A 408 20.41 -23.14 6.90
C ALA A 408 20.58 -21.87 7.75
N GLY A 409 19.93 -21.84 8.91
CA GLY A 409 19.95 -20.71 9.85
C GLY A 409 18.63 -20.55 10.61
N ALA A 410 18.62 -19.64 11.57
CA ALA A 410 17.43 -19.34 12.35
C ALA A 410 16.46 -18.43 11.55
N LEU A 411 15.17 -18.74 11.65
CA LEU A 411 14.10 -17.93 11.06
C LEU A 411 13.19 -17.44 12.19
N GLN A 412 13.02 -16.11 12.27
CA GLN A 412 12.13 -15.45 13.22
C GLN A 412 10.76 -15.23 12.57
N ALA A 413 9.71 -15.76 13.16
CA ALA A 413 8.35 -15.59 12.68
C ALA A 413 7.71 -14.26 13.14
N THR A 414 6.83 -13.73 12.31
CA THR A 414 5.85 -12.69 12.68
C THR A 414 4.48 -13.15 12.21
N THR A 415 3.52 -13.19 13.12
CA THR A 415 2.18 -13.77 12.92
C THR A 415 1.12 -12.70 12.65
N PRO A 416 -0.09 -13.06 12.21
CA PRO A 416 -1.23 -12.14 12.17
C PRO A 416 -1.56 -11.50 13.52
N THR A 417 -1.31 -12.19 14.64
CA THR A 417 -1.45 -11.63 16.01
C THR A 417 -0.47 -10.50 16.26
N ASP A 418 0.80 -10.67 15.86
CA ASP A 418 1.81 -9.63 15.97
C ASP A 418 1.47 -8.42 15.10
N PHE A 419 0.95 -8.65 13.89
CA PHE A 419 0.48 -7.56 13.03
C PHE A 419 -0.75 -6.85 13.61
N ALA A 420 -1.68 -7.57 14.26
CA ALA A 420 -2.84 -6.96 14.92
C ALA A 420 -2.42 -6.09 16.11
N THR A 421 -1.38 -6.49 16.85
CA THR A 421 -0.80 -5.73 17.96
C THR A 421 -0.08 -4.48 17.45
N ARG A 422 0.75 -4.61 16.41
CA ARG A 422 1.50 -3.50 15.81
C ARG A 422 0.60 -2.48 15.09
N PHE A 423 -0.48 -2.96 14.47
CA PHE A 423 -1.45 -2.16 13.70
C PHE A 423 -2.86 -2.39 14.23
N PRO A 424 -3.24 -1.72 15.33
CA PRO A 424 -4.49 -1.99 16.04
C PRO A 424 -5.74 -1.84 15.17
N ALA A 425 -6.82 -2.54 15.55
CA ALA A 425 -8.12 -2.61 14.89
C ALA A 425 -8.13 -3.27 13.50
N THR A 426 -7.00 -3.83 13.04
CA THR A 426 -6.91 -4.46 11.71
C THR A 426 -7.19 -5.96 11.73
N GLY A 427 -7.07 -6.62 12.90
CA GLY A 427 -7.02 -8.09 13.01
C GLY A 427 -5.81 -8.70 12.29
N GLY A 428 -4.76 -7.89 12.05
CA GLY A 428 -3.58 -8.26 11.29
C GLY A 428 -3.70 -8.04 9.77
N ALA A 429 -4.81 -7.50 9.26
CA ALA A 429 -4.95 -7.16 7.84
C ALA A 429 -3.89 -6.14 7.40
N LEU A 430 -3.11 -6.49 6.37
CA LEU A 430 -2.00 -5.65 5.93
C LEU A 430 -2.40 -4.55 4.94
N TYR A 431 -3.55 -4.73 4.26
CA TYR A 431 -4.00 -3.87 3.16
C TYR A 431 -5.36 -3.20 3.41
N GLY A 432 -5.86 -3.24 4.67
CA GLY A 432 -7.16 -2.73 5.06
C GLY A 432 -8.30 -3.63 4.54
N ARG A 433 -9.29 -3.04 3.86
CA ARG A 433 -10.40 -3.81 3.28
C ARG A 433 -9.97 -4.58 2.04
N ALA A 434 -10.41 -5.86 1.93
CA ALA A 434 -10.16 -6.69 0.77
C ALA A 434 -10.73 -6.09 -0.53
N SER A 435 -10.00 -6.24 -1.62
CA SER A 435 -10.42 -5.83 -2.96
C SER A 435 -11.23 -6.94 -3.64
N HIS A 436 -12.27 -7.46 -2.95
CA HIS A 436 -13.16 -8.49 -3.48
C HIS A 436 -14.39 -7.87 -4.15
N GLY A 437 -14.63 -8.26 -5.41
CA GLY A 437 -15.70 -7.74 -6.25
C GLY A 437 -15.46 -6.30 -6.76
N TRP A 438 -16.18 -5.93 -7.79
CA TRP A 438 -16.02 -4.67 -8.54
C TRP A 438 -16.16 -3.39 -7.69
N ALA A 439 -17.01 -3.42 -6.66
CA ALA A 439 -17.32 -2.25 -5.84
C ALA A 439 -16.34 -2.02 -4.70
N ALA A 440 -15.43 -2.95 -4.43
CA ALA A 440 -14.58 -2.90 -3.22
C ALA A 440 -13.69 -1.66 -3.17
N SER A 441 -13.07 -1.30 -4.29
CA SER A 441 -12.19 -0.13 -4.39
C SER A 441 -12.92 1.19 -4.13
N PHE A 442 -14.21 1.30 -4.48
CA PHE A 442 -15.03 2.49 -4.24
C PHE A 442 -15.53 2.63 -2.80
N ARG A 443 -15.38 1.59 -1.99
CA ARG A 443 -15.78 1.56 -0.57
C ARG A 443 -14.66 1.99 0.38
N ARG A 444 -13.44 2.19 -0.12
CA ARG A 444 -12.35 2.77 0.68
C ARG A 444 -12.66 4.22 0.97
N PRO A 445 -12.44 4.71 2.21
CA PRO A 445 -12.65 6.12 2.53
C PRO A 445 -11.67 6.99 1.72
N GLY A 446 -12.13 8.15 1.27
CA GLY A 446 -11.26 9.17 0.66
C GLY A 446 -10.47 9.95 1.72
N ALA A 447 -9.69 10.92 1.26
CA ALA A 447 -8.89 11.76 2.15
C ALA A 447 -9.73 12.60 3.12
N ARG A 448 -10.94 13.04 2.76
CA ARG A 448 -11.82 13.81 3.65
C ARG A 448 -12.73 12.92 4.45
N THR A 449 -12.93 13.24 5.73
CA THR A 449 -13.99 12.67 6.57
C THR A 449 -15.21 13.58 6.63
N LYS A 450 -16.24 13.19 7.39
CA LYS A 450 -17.38 14.04 7.71
C LYS A 450 -17.08 15.07 8.80
N LEU A 451 -16.03 14.85 9.59
CA LEU A 451 -15.61 15.77 10.65
C LEU A 451 -14.70 16.83 10.04
N PRO A 452 -15.05 18.11 10.12
CA PRO A 452 -14.19 19.20 9.64
C PRO A 452 -12.80 19.13 10.30
N GLY A 453 -11.76 19.40 9.52
CA GLY A 453 -10.38 19.34 9.99
C GLY A 453 -9.77 17.94 10.11
N LEU A 454 -10.55 16.85 9.97
CA LEU A 454 -10.04 15.48 10.01
C LEU A 454 -9.87 14.88 8.62
N TYR A 455 -8.66 14.46 8.29
CA TYR A 455 -8.29 13.84 7.03
C TYR A 455 -7.66 12.47 7.25
N LEU A 456 -7.63 11.68 6.17
CA LEU A 456 -7.09 10.32 6.17
C LEU A 456 -5.99 10.18 5.12
N ALA A 457 -4.94 9.43 5.45
CA ALA A 457 -3.93 8.93 4.54
C ALA A 457 -3.59 7.47 4.89
N GLY A 458 -2.94 6.74 3.99
CA GLY A 458 -2.48 5.38 4.27
C GLY A 458 -3.11 4.30 3.41
N GLY A 459 -2.72 3.05 3.63
CA GLY A 459 -3.06 1.91 2.77
C GLY A 459 -4.53 1.44 2.86
N SER A 460 -5.25 1.76 3.92
CA SER A 460 -6.69 1.50 4.04
C SER A 460 -7.57 2.61 3.45
N THR A 461 -6.93 3.73 3.06
CA THR A 461 -7.55 4.91 2.45
C THR A 461 -7.39 4.85 0.92
N HIS A 462 -8.28 5.51 0.17
CA HIS A 462 -8.16 5.65 -1.28
C HIS A 462 -6.81 6.31 -1.66
N PRO A 463 -6.11 5.87 -2.72
CA PRO A 463 -6.48 4.86 -3.71
C PRO A 463 -6.32 3.40 -3.26
N GLY A 464 -5.64 3.13 -2.16
CA GLY A 464 -5.52 1.80 -1.59
C GLY A 464 -4.12 1.43 -1.13
N ALA A 465 -3.86 0.13 -1.03
CA ALA A 465 -2.61 -0.43 -0.56
C ALA A 465 -1.54 -0.47 -1.67
N GLY A 466 -0.29 -0.64 -1.25
CA GLY A 466 0.93 -0.57 -2.07
C GLY A 466 1.68 0.73 -1.82
N VAL A 467 3.00 0.67 -1.72
CA VAL A 467 3.85 1.81 -1.33
C VAL A 467 3.57 3.07 -2.16
N PRO A 468 3.49 3.01 -3.52
CA PRO A 468 3.16 4.18 -4.32
C PRO A 468 1.72 4.66 -4.13
N MET A 469 0.76 3.76 -3.90
CA MET A 469 -0.64 4.13 -3.66
C MET A 469 -0.81 4.83 -2.31
N VAL A 470 -0.08 4.39 -1.30
CA VAL A 470 -0.03 5.03 0.02
C VAL A 470 0.58 6.43 -0.08
N ALA A 471 1.63 6.62 -0.87
CA ALA A 471 2.19 7.94 -1.15
C ALA A 471 1.17 8.85 -1.85
N LEU A 472 0.46 8.35 -2.86
CA LEU A 472 -0.66 9.09 -3.50
C LEU A 472 -1.76 9.46 -2.50
N SER A 473 -2.11 8.58 -1.55
CA SER A 473 -3.11 8.94 -0.53
C SER A 473 -2.65 10.10 0.34
N GLY A 474 -1.34 10.16 0.67
CA GLY A 474 -0.73 11.29 1.37
C GLY A 474 -0.77 12.59 0.54
N GLN A 475 -0.49 12.53 -0.77
CA GLN A 475 -0.64 13.67 -1.68
C GLN A 475 -2.09 14.17 -1.73
N LEU A 476 -3.07 13.25 -1.81
CA LEU A 476 -4.49 13.60 -1.84
C LEU A 476 -4.95 14.24 -0.53
N ALA A 477 -4.43 13.80 0.61
CA ALA A 477 -4.71 14.41 1.91
C ALA A 477 -4.14 15.83 1.97
N ALA A 478 -2.86 16.02 1.65
CA ALA A 478 -2.22 17.33 1.61
C ALA A 478 -2.94 18.30 0.66
N ALA A 479 -3.24 17.88 -0.56
CA ALA A 479 -3.97 18.69 -1.54
C ALA A 479 -5.39 19.06 -1.06
N SER A 480 -6.04 18.14 -0.33
CA SER A 480 -7.37 18.39 0.25
C SER A 480 -7.33 19.48 1.30
N ILE A 481 -6.36 19.43 2.21
CA ILE A 481 -6.15 20.44 3.27
C ILE A 481 -5.90 21.81 2.65
N MET A 482 -4.97 21.90 1.71
CA MET A 482 -4.62 23.16 1.06
C MET A 482 -5.81 23.78 0.32
N LYS A 483 -6.62 22.96 -0.34
CA LYS A 483 -7.84 23.42 -1.02
C LYS A 483 -8.88 23.95 -0.04
N ASP A 484 -9.12 23.24 1.08
CA ASP A 484 -10.11 23.63 2.07
C ASP A 484 -9.67 24.91 2.80
N HIS A 485 -8.37 25.01 3.12
CA HIS A 485 -7.79 26.23 3.69
C HIS A 485 -7.93 27.44 2.75
N ALA A 486 -7.68 27.29 1.45
CA ALA A 486 -7.88 28.36 0.46
C ALA A 486 -9.33 28.78 0.35
N SER A 487 -10.29 27.84 0.39
CA SER A 487 -11.72 28.10 0.34
C SER A 487 -12.22 28.90 1.56
N THR A 488 -11.75 28.54 2.75
CA THR A 488 -12.08 29.25 3.99
C THR A 488 -11.55 30.69 3.98
N ARG A 489 -10.35 30.92 3.41
CA ARG A 489 -9.80 32.29 3.23
C ARG A 489 -10.63 33.13 2.26
N SER A 490 -11.13 32.53 1.19
CA SER A 490 -11.95 33.21 0.19
C SER A 490 -13.32 33.63 0.75
N SER A 491 -14.00 32.74 1.48
CA SER A 491 -15.32 33.05 2.08
C SER A 491 -15.24 34.13 3.15
N ARG A 492 -14.19 34.13 4.00
CA ARG A 492 -13.98 35.20 5.00
C ARG A 492 -13.67 36.57 4.37
N ARG A 493 -13.00 36.63 3.21
CA ARG A 493 -12.80 37.90 2.45
C ARG A 493 -14.06 38.42 1.82
N GLY A 494 -15.01 37.57 1.45
CA GLY A 494 -16.30 37.95 0.92
C GLY A 494 -17.22 38.62 1.94
N VAL A 495 -17.17 38.18 3.21
CA VAL A 495 -18.00 38.70 4.29
C VAL A 495 -17.54 40.10 4.75
N THR A 496 -16.27 40.45 4.61
CA THR A 496 -15.71 41.76 5.02
C THR A 496 -15.94 42.86 3.97
N ARG A 497 -16.41 42.60 2.79
CA ARG A 497 -16.71 43.62 1.76
C ARG A 497 -18.17 44.07 1.72
N GLY A 498 -19.07 43.56 2.55
CA GLY A 498 -20.50 43.87 2.56
C GLY A 498 -20.96 44.93 3.57
N GLY A 499 -20.05 45.66 4.22
CA GLY A 499 -20.39 46.64 5.24
C GLY A 499 -20.11 48.08 4.83
N MET A 500 -20.73 48.60 3.77
CA MET A 500 -20.85 50.04 3.56
C MET A 500 -22.33 50.39 3.68
N SER A 501 -22.74 50.89 4.84
CA SER A 501 -23.99 51.54 5.07
C SER A 501 -23.98 52.87 4.33
N THR A 502 -24.92 53.08 3.40
CA THR A 502 -25.26 54.37 2.84
C THR A 502 -25.94 55.23 3.89
N PRO A 503 -25.53 56.48 4.11
CA PRO A 503 -26.30 57.40 4.97
C PRO A 503 -27.58 57.81 4.24
N SER A 504 -28.73 57.71 4.92
CA SER A 504 -29.99 58.25 4.45
C SER A 504 -29.96 59.77 4.45
N ALA A 505 -30.20 60.41 3.33
CA ALA A 505 -30.41 61.84 3.23
C ALA A 505 -31.81 62.20 3.80
N ASN A 506 -31.84 62.99 4.87
CA ASN A 506 -33.06 63.69 5.33
C ASN A 506 -33.41 64.72 4.34
N ALA A 507 -34.61 64.63 3.72
CA ALA A 507 -35.25 65.72 2.98
C ALA A 507 -35.94 66.64 3.98
N ALA A 508 -35.49 67.86 4.08
CA ALA A 508 -36.17 68.91 4.80
C ALA A 508 -37.31 69.40 3.90
N VAL A 509 -38.51 69.42 4.48
CA VAL A 509 -39.68 70.11 3.91
C VAL A 509 -39.69 71.52 4.47
N THR A 510 -39.73 72.52 3.62
CA THR A 510 -40.14 73.86 3.95
C THR A 510 -41.12 74.40 2.91
N GLY A 511 -42.25 74.92 3.40
CA GLY A 511 -43.12 75.90 2.77
C GLY A 511 -44.36 75.40 2.08
#